data_b839e1b731746891603e7fe96b043271
#
_entry.id   b839e1b731746891603e7fe96b043271
#
_cell.length_a   1.000
_cell.length_b   1.000
_cell.length_c   1.000
_cell.angle_alpha   90.00
_cell.angle_beta   90.00
_cell.angle_gamma   90.00
#
_symmetry.space_group_name_H-M   'P 1'
#
loop_
_entity.id
_entity.type
_entity.pdbx_description
1 polymer ?
#
loop_
_entity_poly.entity_id
_entity_poly.type
_entity_poly.pdbx_seq_one_letter_code
_entity_poly.pdbx_strand_id
1 'polypeptide(L)'
;MTQLVKEGFSELISNLKQVLGNENVLSSEDDLKFYSSDVFKEAMLASLVIVPNNTNQLSQAIEISTRENYCVIPRGGGLSYTDSYLPKKNNSIIVDMQKLNNIIEINEDDMFVVVEAGCTWDHLYKVLKSKNLRTPYFGALSGLFSTVGGAMSQNSIFFGSGIYGSAADQCLGLEVVLADGSIIKTGSWATPHNPSPFFRSYGPDLTGIFLSDTGALGFKTKIVIKLIPFPEFTDFLSFSFKDYKNIASSMSKVSRAGIAAECFGFDPYLQGQRLKREGLLKDLKSLANVAKSGESVLAGLKDAARVAVTGRSIFKDVPYSMHVVVDGDSKSSIQSSIEKVRAIVIPENGEEIEPSLPKIMRANPFSPPNSMLGPNGERWVPIHAIVPHSRAKKLLEVVHNFFDEKVDLLEEHKIEWGYLLATISNQGFLVEPVFFWEDSRF
;
A
#
# COMPACT_ATOMS: atom_id res chain seq x y z
N MET A 1 4.82 -33.73 -23.26
CA MET A 1 3.70 -33.01 -23.89
C MET A 1 3.33 -33.70 -25.18
N THR A 2 2.09 -34.12 -25.34
CA THR A 2 1.62 -34.73 -26.55
C THR A 2 1.56 -33.71 -27.69
N GLN A 3 1.65 -34.15 -28.96
CA GLN A 3 1.65 -33.27 -30.15
C GLN A 3 0.43 -32.35 -30.19
N LEU A 4 -0.76 -32.88 -29.86
CA LEU A 4 -2.01 -32.09 -29.74
C LEU A 4 -1.95 -30.95 -28.73
N VAL A 5 -1.27 -31.14 -27.57
CA VAL A 5 -1.12 -30.08 -26.58
C VAL A 5 -0.17 -28.98 -27.05
N LYS A 6 0.84 -29.34 -27.88
CA LYS A 6 1.75 -28.34 -28.47
C LYS A 6 1.04 -27.52 -29.59
N GLU A 7 0.20 -28.13 -30.37
CA GLU A 7 -0.56 -27.44 -31.43
C GLU A 7 -1.57 -26.45 -30.83
N GLY A 8 -2.35 -26.85 -29.82
CA GLY A 8 -3.29 -25.95 -29.15
C GLY A 8 -2.62 -24.78 -28.43
N PHE A 9 -1.43 -25.00 -27.84
CA PHE A 9 -0.67 -23.90 -27.21
C PHE A 9 -0.12 -22.91 -28.24
N SER A 10 0.31 -23.38 -29.41
CA SER A 10 0.77 -22.52 -30.51
C SER A 10 -0.36 -21.68 -31.09
N GLU A 11 -1.57 -22.23 -31.17
CA GLU A 11 -2.76 -21.52 -31.62
C GLU A 11 -3.17 -20.44 -30.59
N LEU A 12 -3.17 -20.77 -29.31
CA LEU A 12 -3.39 -19.78 -28.22
C LEU A 12 -2.45 -18.59 -28.34
N ILE A 13 -1.15 -18.84 -28.48
CA ILE A 13 -0.13 -17.77 -28.62
C ILE A 13 -0.43 -16.93 -29.87
N SER A 14 -0.78 -17.55 -31.00
CA SER A 14 -1.10 -16.84 -32.24
C SER A 14 -2.32 -15.92 -32.07
N ASN A 15 -3.38 -16.42 -31.44
CA ASN A 15 -4.62 -15.66 -31.18
C ASN A 15 -4.35 -14.49 -30.22
N LEU A 16 -3.58 -14.72 -29.16
CA LEU A 16 -3.21 -13.65 -28.20
C LEU A 16 -2.33 -12.59 -28.89
N LYS A 17 -1.38 -12.98 -29.73
CA LYS A 17 -0.54 -12.04 -30.49
C LYS A 17 -1.34 -11.20 -31.49
N GLN A 18 -2.38 -11.77 -32.10
CA GLN A 18 -3.27 -11.03 -32.99
C GLN A 18 -4.02 -9.92 -32.26
N VAL A 19 -4.44 -10.15 -31.00
CA VAL A 19 -5.16 -9.18 -30.17
C VAL A 19 -4.24 -8.14 -29.54
N LEU A 20 -3.10 -8.59 -29.00
CA LEU A 20 -2.25 -7.79 -28.13
C LEU A 20 -1.05 -7.16 -28.85
N GLY A 21 -0.62 -7.73 -29.99
CA GLY A 21 0.68 -7.47 -30.58
C GLY A 21 1.76 -8.45 -30.10
N ASN A 22 2.76 -8.67 -30.94
CA ASN A 22 3.80 -9.67 -30.67
C ASN A 22 4.61 -9.36 -29.40
N GLU A 23 4.90 -8.09 -29.17
CA GLU A 23 5.69 -7.57 -28.04
C GLU A 23 4.96 -7.66 -26.69
N ASN A 24 3.68 -7.90 -26.70
CA ASN A 24 2.82 -7.98 -25.52
C ASN A 24 2.46 -9.41 -25.10
N VAL A 25 3.06 -10.41 -25.74
CA VAL A 25 2.93 -11.84 -25.38
C VAL A 25 4.31 -12.39 -25.11
N LEU A 26 4.68 -12.47 -23.83
CA LEU A 26 6.01 -12.81 -23.37
C LEU A 26 6.07 -14.31 -23.06
N SER A 27 7.10 -14.98 -23.56
CA SER A 27 7.32 -16.42 -23.38
C SER A 27 8.78 -16.80 -23.18
N SER A 28 9.67 -15.81 -23.04
CA SER A 28 11.06 -16.10 -22.73
C SER A 28 11.20 -16.63 -21.29
N GLU A 29 12.18 -17.48 -21.04
CA GLU A 29 12.39 -18.07 -19.72
C GLU A 29 12.65 -16.99 -18.66
N ASP A 30 13.39 -15.94 -19.01
CA ASP A 30 13.71 -14.83 -18.12
C ASP A 30 12.45 -14.02 -17.75
N ASP A 31 11.58 -13.71 -18.71
CA ASP A 31 10.30 -13.05 -18.45
C ASP A 31 9.43 -13.92 -17.54
N LEU A 32 9.29 -15.21 -17.86
CA LEU A 32 8.46 -16.12 -17.07
C LEU A 32 8.97 -16.23 -15.62
N LYS A 33 10.29 -16.31 -15.40
CA LYS A 33 10.89 -16.30 -14.05
C LYS A 33 10.60 -15.00 -13.31
N PHE A 34 10.82 -13.87 -13.95
CA PHE A 34 10.57 -12.56 -13.35
C PHE A 34 9.11 -12.38 -12.92
N TYR A 35 8.17 -12.70 -13.81
CA TYR A 35 6.75 -12.52 -13.53
C TYR A 35 6.18 -13.59 -12.58
N SER A 36 6.79 -14.79 -12.52
CA SER A 36 6.37 -15.86 -11.60
C SER A 36 7.03 -15.77 -10.22
N SER A 37 7.64 -14.64 -9.89
CA SER A 37 8.26 -14.36 -8.59
C SER A 37 7.58 -13.18 -7.91
N ASP A 38 7.49 -13.22 -6.58
CA ASP A 38 7.15 -12.06 -5.76
C ASP A 38 8.38 -11.49 -5.06
N VAL A 39 8.18 -10.65 -4.06
CA VAL A 39 9.25 -9.94 -3.35
C VAL A 39 10.24 -10.90 -2.64
N PHE A 40 9.82 -12.11 -2.26
CA PHE A 40 10.67 -13.03 -1.51
C PHE A 40 10.60 -14.49 -1.98
N LYS A 41 9.67 -14.83 -2.88
CA LYS A 41 9.38 -16.21 -3.27
C LYS A 41 9.35 -16.38 -4.79
N GLU A 42 9.89 -17.47 -5.25
CA GLU A 42 9.70 -17.99 -6.60
C GLU A 42 8.59 -19.03 -6.62
N ALA A 43 7.73 -18.99 -7.62
CA ALA A 43 6.65 -19.93 -7.81
C ALA A 43 6.87 -20.82 -9.04
N MET A 44 5.89 -21.67 -9.33
CA MET A 44 5.81 -22.38 -10.61
C MET A 44 5.79 -21.38 -11.77
N LEU A 45 6.51 -21.65 -12.85
CA LEU A 45 6.50 -20.77 -14.02
C LEU A 45 5.11 -20.69 -14.66
N ALA A 46 4.70 -19.50 -15.00
CA ALA A 46 3.54 -19.30 -15.87
C ALA A 46 3.79 -19.90 -17.27
N SER A 47 2.74 -20.24 -18.00
CA SER A 47 2.85 -20.63 -19.40
C SER A 47 3.16 -19.45 -20.30
N LEU A 48 2.60 -18.27 -19.99
CA LEU A 48 2.74 -17.02 -20.72
C LEU A 48 2.57 -15.85 -19.77
N VAL A 49 3.10 -14.69 -20.20
CA VAL A 49 2.73 -13.38 -19.66
C VAL A 49 2.13 -12.55 -20.79
N ILE A 50 1.02 -11.87 -20.52
CA ILE A 50 0.37 -10.96 -21.47
C ILE A 50 0.26 -9.56 -20.89
N VAL A 51 0.42 -8.55 -21.76
CA VAL A 51 0.48 -7.13 -21.37
C VAL A 51 -0.53 -6.32 -22.20
N PRO A 52 -1.81 -6.27 -21.81
CA PRO A 52 -2.83 -5.52 -22.54
C PRO A 52 -2.62 -4.00 -22.43
N ASN A 53 -2.90 -3.25 -23.51
CA ASN A 53 -2.78 -1.81 -23.53
C ASN A 53 -4.10 -1.07 -23.22
N ASN A 54 -5.21 -1.76 -23.20
CA ASN A 54 -6.54 -1.22 -22.92
C ASN A 54 -7.52 -2.31 -22.50
N THR A 55 -8.69 -1.89 -21.97
CA THR A 55 -9.75 -2.79 -21.51
C THR A 55 -10.25 -3.76 -22.59
N ASN A 56 -10.37 -3.33 -23.86
CA ASN A 56 -10.88 -4.20 -24.93
C ASN A 56 -9.91 -5.33 -25.27
N GLN A 57 -8.61 -5.01 -25.35
CA GLN A 57 -7.57 -6.03 -25.52
C GLN A 57 -7.55 -7.02 -24.36
N LEU A 58 -7.67 -6.54 -23.11
CA LEU A 58 -7.77 -7.39 -21.94
C LEU A 58 -8.97 -8.31 -22.03
N SER A 59 -10.17 -7.78 -22.32
CA SER A 59 -11.42 -8.54 -22.45
C SER A 59 -11.27 -9.71 -23.43
N GLN A 60 -10.79 -9.44 -24.64
CA GLN A 60 -10.58 -10.46 -25.67
C GLN A 60 -9.52 -11.50 -25.26
N ALA A 61 -8.41 -11.05 -24.66
CA ALA A 61 -7.35 -11.94 -24.21
C ALA A 61 -7.80 -12.86 -23.05
N ILE A 62 -8.62 -12.35 -22.12
CA ILE A 62 -9.22 -13.16 -21.07
C ILE A 62 -10.17 -14.20 -21.65
N GLU A 63 -11.11 -13.80 -22.52
CA GLU A 63 -12.04 -14.72 -23.19
C GLU A 63 -11.29 -15.85 -23.91
N ILE A 64 -10.28 -15.52 -24.71
CA ILE A 64 -9.45 -16.51 -25.44
C ILE A 64 -8.77 -17.46 -24.43
N SER A 65 -8.14 -16.93 -23.39
CA SER A 65 -7.36 -17.72 -22.44
C SER A 65 -8.24 -18.67 -21.62
N THR A 66 -9.37 -18.20 -21.12
CA THR A 66 -10.28 -19.00 -20.28
C THR A 66 -11.03 -20.05 -21.09
N ARG A 67 -11.39 -19.77 -22.35
CA ARG A 67 -11.97 -20.74 -23.26
C ARG A 67 -11.02 -21.91 -23.52
N GLU A 68 -9.72 -21.67 -23.56
CA GLU A 68 -8.69 -22.69 -23.68
C GLU A 68 -8.30 -23.32 -22.33
N ASN A 69 -9.09 -23.09 -21.26
CA ASN A 69 -8.90 -23.60 -19.91
C ASN A 69 -7.60 -23.13 -19.22
N TYR A 70 -7.09 -21.96 -19.56
CA TYR A 70 -5.99 -21.33 -18.82
C TYR A 70 -6.50 -20.53 -17.63
N CYS A 71 -5.77 -20.63 -16.52
CA CYS A 71 -6.00 -19.81 -15.35
C CYS A 71 -5.34 -18.44 -15.58
N VAL A 72 -6.10 -17.36 -15.51
CA VAL A 72 -5.61 -15.99 -15.72
C VAL A 72 -5.40 -15.29 -14.38
N ILE A 73 -4.23 -14.67 -14.19
CA ILE A 73 -3.80 -14.13 -12.91
C ILE A 73 -3.41 -12.65 -13.08
N PRO A 74 -4.11 -11.68 -12.45
CA PRO A 74 -3.75 -10.27 -12.53
C PRO A 74 -2.48 -9.96 -11.74
N ARG A 75 -1.59 -9.15 -12.33
CA ARG A 75 -0.40 -8.62 -11.66
C ARG A 75 -0.33 -7.11 -11.87
N GLY A 76 -0.31 -6.36 -10.77
CA GLY A 76 -0.03 -4.93 -10.76
C GLY A 76 1.47 -4.66 -10.64
N GLY A 77 1.89 -3.87 -9.65
CA GLY A 77 3.31 -3.56 -9.40
C GLY A 77 4.16 -4.72 -8.88
N GLY A 78 3.58 -5.89 -8.58
CA GLY A 78 4.33 -7.06 -8.09
C GLY A 78 4.92 -6.88 -6.69
N LEU A 79 4.25 -6.14 -5.80
CA LEU A 79 4.75 -5.78 -4.47
C LEU A 79 3.96 -6.42 -3.31
N SER A 80 3.06 -7.35 -3.60
CA SER A 80 2.33 -8.10 -2.57
C SER A 80 3.17 -9.25 -2.02
N TYR A 81 2.97 -9.57 -0.75
CA TYR A 81 3.61 -10.66 -0.02
C TYR A 81 2.67 -11.86 0.19
N THR A 82 1.52 -11.89 -0.49
CA THR A 82 0.43 -12.83 -0.20
C THR A 82 0.29 -13.96 -1.22
N ASP A 83 1.26 -14.18 -2.08
CA ASP A 83 1.22 -15.16 -3.18
C ASP A 83 0.05 -14.94 -4.19
N SER A 84 -0.67 -13.84 -4.10
CA SER A 84 -1.94 -13.63 -4.82
C SER A 84 -1.81 -13.60 -6.34
N TYR A 85 -0.64 -13.22 -6.85
CA TYR A 85 -0.35 -13.16 -8.28
C TYR A 85 0.66 -14.23 -8.73
N LEU A 86 0.96 -15.21 -7.89
CA LEU A 86 1.89 -16.28 -8.21
C LEU A 86 1.16 -17.50 -8.81
N PRO A 87 1.68 -18.08 -9.91
CA PRO A 87 1.11 -19.28 -10.52
C PRO A 87 1.11 -20.46 -9.57
N LYS A 88 -0.02 -21.18 -9.52
CA LYS A 88 -0.18 -22.43 -8.75
C LYS A 88 -0.38 -23.65 -9.67
N LYS A 89 -0.53 -23.43 -10.99
CA LYS A 89 -0.77 -24.45 -11.99
C LYS A 89 0.05 -24.17 -13.25
N ASN A 90 0.42 -25.22 -13.97
CA ASN A 90 1.20 -25.12 -15.23
C ASN A 90 0.44 -24.41 -16.36
N ASN A 91 -0.91 -24.40 -16.33
CA ASN A 91 -1.74 -23.71 -17.31
C ASN A 91 -2.15 -22.31 -16.80
N SER A 92 -1.20 -21.54 -16.28
CA SER A 92 -1.44 -20.17 -15.82
C SER A 92 -0.88 -19.15 -16.80
N ILE A 93 -1.63 -18.07 -17.01
CA ILE A 93 -1.22 -16.89 -17.76
C ILE A 93 -1.23 -15.71 -16.80
N ILE A 94 -0.11 -15.03 -16.66
CA ILE A 94 -0.03 -13.79 -15.87
C ILE A 94 -0.40 -12.62 -16.78
N VAL A 95 -1.27 -11.76 -16.28
CA VAL A 95 -1.73 -10.55 -16.96
C VAL A 95 -1.13 -9.34 -16.28
N ASP A 96 -0.15 -8.73 -16.93
CA ASP A 96 0.46 -7.49 -16.43
C ASP A 96 -0.44 -6.30 -16.74
N MET A 97 -0.95 -5.68 -15.69
CA MET A 97 -1.89 -4.56 -15.76
C MET A 97 -1.21 -3.18 -15.83
N GLN A 98 0.11 -3.11 -15.82
CA GLN A 98 0.84 -1.84 -15.64
C GLN A 98 0.70 -0.87 -16.82
N LYS A 99 0.34 -1.34 -18.02
CA LYS A 99 0.08 -0.45 -19.17
C LYS A 99 -1.28 0.24 -19.14
N LEU A 100 -2.22 -0.25 -18.33
CA LEU A 100 -3.48 0.44 -18.07
C LEU A 100 -3.24 1.45 -16.93
N ASN A 101 -2.58 2.58 -17.21
CA ASN A 101 -2.04 3.45 -16.17
C ASN A 101 -2.48 4.92 -16.29
N ASN A 102 -3.47 5.24 -17.12
CA ASN A 102 -3.94 6.59 -17.31
C ASN A 102 -4.83 7.07 -16.16
N ILE A 103 -4.77 8.38 -15.88
CA ILE A 103 -5.80 9.11 -15.15
C ILE A 103 -6.81 9.58 -16.18
N ILE A 104 -8.01 8.99 -16.16
CA ILE A 104 -9.02 9.18 -17.22
C ILE A 104 -9.80 10.48 -17.03
N GLU A 105 -10.20 10.76 -15.77
CA GLU A 105 -11.00 11.90 -15.41
C GLU A 105 -10.67 12.36 -13.99
N ILE A 106 -10.59 13.66 -13.79
CA ILE A 106 -10.59 14.30 -12.46
C ILE A 106 -11.80 15.24 -12.46
N ASN A 107 -12.83 14.86 -11.72
CA ASN A 107 -14.05 15.66 -11.60
C ASN A 107 -14.00 16.45 -10.27
N GLU A 108 -13.70 17.73 -10.38
CA GLU A 108 -13.55 18.63 -9.23
C GLU A 108 -14.91 19.08 -8.65
N ASP A 109 -15.97 19.06 -9.48
CA ASP A 109 -17.32 19.43 -9.04
C ASP A 109 -17.98 18.29 -8.24
N ASP A 110 -17.86 17.05 -8.71
CA ASP A 110 -18.44 15.86 -8.08
C ASP A 110 -17.44 15.14 -7.15
N MET A 111 -16.21 15.64 -7.01
CA MET A 111 -15.17 15.17 -6.11
C MET A 111 -14.83 13.69 -6.26
N PHE A 112 -14.58 13.25 -7.50
CA PHE A 112 -14.05 11.93 -7.80
C PHE A 112 -12.96 11.95 -8.87
N VAL A 113 -12.18 10.88 -8.91
CA VAL A 113 -11.20 10.61 -9.97
C VAL A 113 -11.44 9.20 -10.55
N VAL A 114 -11.36 9.08 -11.88
CA VAL A 114 -11.36 7.80 -12.58
C VAL A 114 -9.94 7.50 -13.05
N VAL A 115 -9.40 6.37 -12.63
CA VAL A 115 -8.05 5.94 -13.01
C VAL A 115 -8.05 4.50 -13.52
N GLU A 116 -7.12 4.18 -14.39
CA GLU A 116 -6.85 2.80 -14.78
C GLU A 116 -6.10 2.05 -13.67
N ALA A 117 -6.30 0.73 -13.59
CA ALA A 117 -5.84 -0.11 -12.49
C ALA A 117 -4.31 -0.16 -12.32
N GLY A 118 -3.56 0.02 -13.40
CA GLY A 118 -2.09 0.07 -13.41
C GLY A 118 -1.50 1.42 -13.02
N CYS A 119 -2.32 2.46 -12.81
CA CYS A 119 -1.87 3.76 -12.31
C CYS A 119 -1.21 3.58 -10.93
N THR A 120 -0.01 4.14 -10.74
CA THR A 120 0.68 4.10 -9.45
C THR A 120 0.15 5.17 -8.50
N TRP A 121 0.24 4.92 -7.19
CA TRP A 121 -0.15 5.91 -6.18
C TRP A 121 0.70 7.17 -6.25
N ASP A 122 1.99 7.05 -6.57
CA ASP A 122 2.89 8.20 -6.73
C ASP A 122 2.45 9.11 -7.88
N HIS A 123 2.12 8.53 -9.04
CA HIS A 123 1.63 9.30 -10.19
C HIS A 123 0.31 10.00 -9.87
N LEU A 124 -0.66 9.26 -9.32
CA LEU A 124 -1.97 9.82 -8.93
C LEU A 124 -1.81 10.95 -7.90
N TYR A 125 -1.02 10.72 -6.84
CA TYR A 125 -0.79 11.71 -5.79
C TYR A 125 -0.17 13.00 -6.33
N LYS A 126 0.85 12.91 -7.18
CA LYS A 126 1.50 14.08 -7.78
C LYS A 126 0.55 14.90 -8.63
N VAL A 127 -0.24 14.23 -9.47
CA VAL A 127 -1.23 14.91 -10.34
C VAL A 127 -2.32 15.58 -9.50
N LEU A 128 -2.90 14.89 -8.53
CA LEU A 128 -3.94 15.46 -7.68
C LEU A 128 -3.42 16.62 -6.81
N LYS A 129 -2.20 16.47 -6.25
CA LYS A 129 -1.57 17.53 -5.46
C LYS A 129 -1.38 18.81 -6.24
N SER A 130 -1.06 18.75 -7.56
CA SER A 130 -0.94 19.93 -8.41
C SER A 130 -2.27 20.69 -8.59
N LYS A 131 -3.40 20.04 -8.27
CA LYS A 131 -4.76 20.59 -8.29
C LYS A 131 -5.30 20.91 -6.88
N ASN A 132 -4.45 20.84 -5.87
CA ASN A 132 -4.83 21.00 -4.46
C ASN A 132 -5.86 19.97 -3.98
N LEU A 133 -5.81 18.75 -4.55
CA LEU A 133 -6.67 17.62 -4.24
C LEU A 133 -5.86 16.40 -3.79
N ARG A 134 -6.50 15.46 -3.12
CA ARG A 134 -5.99 14.12 -2.87
C ARG A 134 -7.11 13.10 -2.72
N THR A 135 -6.78 11.84 -2.82
CA THR A 135 -7.65 10.77 -2.33
C THR A 135 -7.55 10.69 -0.80
N PRO A 136 -8.61 10.31 -0.07
CA PRO A 136 -8.57 10.20 1.40
C PRO A 136 -7.48 9.22 1.89
N TYR A 137 -7.54 7.95 1.50
CA TYR A 137 -6.39 7.05 1.48
C TYR A 137 -5.60 7.37 0.19
N PHE A 138 -4.29 7.60 0.30
CA PHE A 138 -3.51 8.02 -0.86
C PHE A 138 -2.25 7.16 -1.12
N GLY A 139 -2.18 5.96 -0.55
CA GLY A 139 -1.19 4.95 -0.87
C GLY A 139 -0.53 4.30 0.34
N ALA A 140 0.20 3.23 0.07
CA ALA A 140 1.13 2.58 0.98
C ALA A 140 2.55 3.09 0.76
N LEU A 141 3.50 2.72 1.62
CA LEU A 141 4.93 3.07 1.47
C LEU A 141 5.52 2.69 0.12
N SER A 142 5.03 1.60 -0.48
CA SER A 142 5.43 1.10 -1.80
C SER A 142 4.80 1.86 -2.98
N GLY A 143 4.11 2.97 -2.74
CA GLY A 143 3.29 3.70 -3.72
C GLY A 143 4.01 4.18 -4.98
N LEU A 144 5.35 4.21 -4.98
CA LEU A 144 6.14 4.49 -6.18
C LEU A 144 5.90 3.45 -7.30
N PHE A 145 5.62 2.20 -6.95
CA PHE A 145 5.40 1.09 -7.88
C PHE A 145 4.09 0.35 -7.64
N SER A 146 3.52 0.39 -6.44
CA SER A 146 2.21 -0.22 -6.19
C SER A 146 1.12 0.53 -6.92
N THR A 147 0.21 -0.26 -7.53
CA THR A 147 -0.85 0.27 -8.39
C THR A 147 -2.15 0.43 -7.62
N VAL A 148 -3.00 1.31 -8.11
CA VAL A 148 -4.35 1.54 -7.56
C VAL A 148 -5.17 0.24 -7.59
N GLY A 149 -5.16 -0.49 -8.72
CA GLY A 149 -5.88 -1.77 -8.83
C GLY A 149 -5.37 -2.84 -7.86
N GLY A 150 -4.05 -2.90 -7.64
CA GLY A 150 -3.45 -3.79 -6.64
C GLY A 150 -3.88 -3.43 -5.23
N ALA A 151 -3.92 -2.15 -4.88
CA ALA A 151 -4.36 -1.69 -3.57
C ALA A 151 -5.84 -2.00 -3.30
N MET A 152 -6.71 -1.86 -4.32
CA MET A 152 -8.14 -2.24 -4.18
C MET A 152 -8.31 -3.75 -4.00
N SER A 153 -7.52 -4.56 -4.71
CA SER A 153 -7.57 -6.02 -4.61
C SER A 153 -7.01 -6.55 -3.29
N GLN A 154 -5.98 -5.91 -2.72
CA GLN A 154 -5.35 -6.30 -1.45
C GLN A 154 -5.93 -5.54 -0.24
N ASN A 155 -6.82 -4.58 -0.47
CA ASN A 155 -7.34 -3.68 0.56
C ASN A 155 -6.23 -2.99 1.37
N SER A 156 -5.33 -2.32 0.66
CA SER A 156 -4.16 -1.68 1.27
C SER A 156 -4.54 -0.59 2.26
N ILE A 157 -3.68 -0.41 3.25
CA ILE A 157 -3.77 0.65 4.26
C ILE A 157 -2.43 1.37 4.37
N PHE A 158 -2.42 2.57 4.85
CA PHE A 158 -1.34 3.33 5.48
C PHE A 158 -1.65 4.84 5.46
N PHE A 159 -1.24 5.58 4.41
CA PHE A 159 -1.43 7.04 4.37
C PHE A 159 -2.91 7.42 4.28
N GLY A 160 -3.39 8.19 5.25
CA GLY A 160 -4.77 8.60 5.40
C GLY A 160 -5.67 7.56 6.10
N SER A 161 -5.18 6.34 6.35
CA SER A 161 -6.01 5.26 6.91
C SER A 161 -6.51 5.53 8.34
N GLY A 162 -5.83 6.38 9.11
CA GLY A 162 -6.20 6.66 10.49
C GLY A 162 -7.59 7.31 10.64
N ILE A 163 -8.02 8.11 9.67
CA ILE A 163 -9.37 8.71 9.61
C ILE A 163 -10.23 8.01 8.56
N TYR A 164 -9.67 7.76 7.38
CA TYR A 164 -10.45 7.46 6.20
C TYR A 164 -10.60 5.96 5.89
N GLY A 165 -9.95 5.09 6.67
CA GLY A 165 -10.01 3.64 6.46
C GLY A 165 -9.05 3.13 5.38
N SER A 166 -9.42 2.02 4.77
CA SER A 166 -8.62 1.32 3.77
C SER A 166 -8.79 1.88 2.35
N ALA A 167 -8.04 1.34 1.40
CA ALA A 167 -8.21 1.64 -0.02
C ALA A 167 -9.65 1.35 -0.51
N ALA A 168 -10.23 0.23 -0.08
CA ALA A 168 -11.58 -0.18 -0.46
C ALA A 168 -12.68 0.79 0.00
N ASP A 169 -12.49 1.46 1.15
CA ASP A 169 -13.44 2.44 1.69
C ASP A 169 -13.56 3.70 0.82
N GLN A 170 -12.59 3.94 -0.06
CA GLN A 170 -12.54 5.11 -0.93
C GLN A 170 -13.14 4.86 -2.32
N CYS A 171 -13.43 3.60 -2.66
CA CYS A 171 -13.88 3.20 -3.98
C CYS A 171 -15.38 3.52 -4.16
N LEU A 172 -15.71 4.27 -5.21
CA LEU A 172 -17.08 4.63 -5.57
C LEU A 172 -17.66 3.72 -6.64
N GLY A 173 -16.81 3.11 -7.48
CA GLY A 173 -17.22 2.22 -8.55
C GLY A 173 -16.04 1.60 -9.27
N LEU A 174 -16.30 0.54 -10.00
CA LEU A 174 -15.30 -0.22 -10.75
C LEU A 174 -15.80 -0.50 -12.17
N GLU A 175 -14.88 -0.55 -13.13
CA GLU A 175 -15.04 -1.29 -14.38
C GLU A 175 -14.22 -2.58 -14.26
N VAL A 176 -14.84 -3.73 -14.54
CA VAL A 176 -14.27 -5.05 -14.30
C VAL A 176 -14.49 -5.93 -15.53
N VAL A 177 -13.44 -6.62 -15.96
CA VAL A 177 -13.51 -7.71 -16.95
C VAL A 177 -13.67 -9.02 -16.20
N LEU A 178 -14.72 -9.77 -16.53
CA LEU A 178 -15.03 -11.09 -15.98
C LEU A 178 -14.32 -12.22 -16.76
N ALA A 179 -14.43 -13.43 -16.26
CA ALA A 179 -13.76 -14.60 -16.84
C ALA A 179 -14.20 -14.96 -18.26
N ASP A 180 -15.40 -14.58 -18.67
CA ASP A 180 -15.94 -14.74 -20.01
C ASP A 180 -15.59 -13.58 -20.98
N GLY A 181 -14.76 -12.62 -20.51
CA GLY A 181 -14.42 -11.41 -21.25
C GLY A 181 -15.46 -10.30 -21.15
N SER A 182 -16.63 -10.53 -20.55
CA SER A 182 -17.63 -9.48 -20.40
C SER A 182 -17.15 -8.34 -19.50
N ILE A 183 -17.57 -7.12 -19.83
CA ILE A 183 -17.18 -5.89 -19.10
C ILE A 183 -18.39 -5.41 -18.34
N ILE A 184 -18.25 -5.25 -17.04
CA ILE A 184 -19.28 -4.71 -16.17
C ILE A 184 -18.81 -3.43 -15.47
N LYS A 185 -19.77 -2.60 -15.08
CA LYS A 185 -19.54 -1.44 -14.21
C LYS A 185 -20.34 -1.61 -12.93
N THR A 186 -19.88 -0.99 -11.83
CA THR A 186 -20.52 -1.09 -10.51
C THR A 186 -20.85 0.29 -9.94
N GLY A 187 -21.64 0.33 -8.86
CA GLY A 187 -22.09 1.57 -8.26
C GLY A 187 -23.04 2.35 -9.18
N SER A 188 -23.13 3.66 -9.00
CA SER A 188 -23.94 4.53 -9.88
C SER A 188 -23.47 4.52 -11.35
N TRP A 189 -22.25 4.09 -11.60
CA TRP A 189 -21.70 3.95 -12.96
C TRP A 189 -22.38 2.84 -13.80
N ALA A 190 -23.02 1.87 -13.12
CA ALA A 190 -23.75 0.79 -13.77
C ALA A 190 -25.13 1.21 -14.32
N THR A 191 -25.59 2.45 -14.04
CA THR A 191 -26.91 2.88 -14.49
C THR A 191 -26.95 3.09 -16.01
N PRO A 192 -27.99 2.61 -16.71
CA PRO A 192 -28.09 2.74 -18.16
C PRO A 192 -28.33 4.18 -18.62
N HIS A 193 -28.90 5.02 -17.76
CA HIS A 193 -29.22 6.41 -18.05
C HIS A 193 -28.36 7.33 -17.20
N ASN A 194 -27.58 8.20 -17.82
CA ASN A 194 -26.67 9.15 -17.19
C ASN A 194 -25.67 8.50 -16.20
N PRO A 195 -24.73 7.68 -16.68
CA PRO A 195 -23.82 6.86 -15.88
C PRO A 195 -22.68 7.70 -15.30
N SER A 196 -22.95 8.51 -14.24
CA SER A 196 -21.90 9.20 -13.47
C SER A 196 -21.46 8.33 -12.30
N PRO A 197 -20.14 8.11 -12.08
CA PRO A 197 -19.63 7.20 -11.06
C PRO A 197 -19.47 7.84 -9.67
N PHE A 198 -20.38 8.68 -9.24
CA PHE A 198 -20.26 9.50 -8.04
C PHE A 198 -20.63 8.79 -6.73
N PHE A 199 -21.29 7.62 -6.77
CA PHE A 199 -21.83 6.99 -5.58
C PHE A 199 -21.77 5.46 -5.65
N ARG A 200 -21.25 4.85 -4.57
CA ARG A 200 -21.00 3.40 -4.49
C ARG A 200 -22.28 2.58 -4.29
N SER A 201 -23.08 2.97 -3.30
CA SER A 201 -24.24 2.20 -2.83
C SER A 201 -25.51 2.51 -3.64
N TYR A 202 -25.44 2.37 -4.95
CA TYR A 202 -26.55 2.60 -5.86
C TYR A 202 -27.24 1.26 -6.20
N GLY A 203 -28.09 0.79 -5.29
CA GLY A 203 -28.63 -0.57 -5.22
C GLY A 203 -27.74 -1.48 -4.35
N PRO A 204 -27.75 -2.80 -4.57
CA PRO A 204 -26.84 -3.72 -3.88
C PRO A 204 -25.39 -3.36 -4.16
N ASP A 205 -24.53 -3.45 -3.14
CA ASP A 205 -23.10 -3.09 -3.27
C ASP A 205 -22.31 -4.17 -4.05
N LEU A 206 -22.43 -4.15 -5.36
CA LEU A 206 -21.62 -5.01 -6.24
C LEU A 206 -20.14 -4.58 -6.30
N THR A 207 -19.84 -3.32 -5.98
CA THR A 207 -18.45 -2.84 -5.90
C THR A 207 -17.68 -3.62 -4.84
N GLY A 208 -18.30 -3.88 -3.70
CA GLY A 208 -17.70 -4.62 -2.59
C GLY A 208 -17.28 -6.05 -2.93
N ILE A 209 -17.92 -6.70 -3.91
CA ILE A 209 -17.57 -8.07 -4.34
C ILE A 209 -16.16 -8.11 -4.94
N PHE A 210 -15.76 -7.07 -5.67
CA PHE A 210 -14.47 -6.99 -6.37
C PHE A 210 -13.40 -6.25 -5.56
N LEU A 211 -13.65 -5.89 -4.31
CA LEU A 211 -12.68 -5.29 -3.41
C LEU A 211 -12.19 -6.33 -2.40
N SER A 212 -10.92 -6.26 -2.02
CA SER A 212 -10.30 -7.25 -1.10
C SER A 212 -10.37 -8.71 -1.60
N ASP A 213 -10.56 -8.89 -2.90
CA ASP A 213 -10.73 -10.18 -3.57
C ASP A 213 -9.40 -10.81 -4.03
N THR A 214 -8.27 -10.18 -3.72
CA THR A 214 -6.93 -10.54 -4.23
C THR A 214 -6.82 -10.63 -5.76
N GLY A 215 -7.80 -10.08 -6.49
CA GLY A 215 -7.91 -10.17 -7.95
C GLY A 215 -8.58 -11.46 -8.45
N ALA A 216 -9.19 -12.25 -7.56
CA ALA A 216 -9.74 -13.57 -7.89
C ALA A 216 -11.08 -13.53 -8.67
N LEU A 217 -11.87 -12.47 -8.49
CA LEU A 217 -13.23 -12.42 -9.00
C LEU A 217 -13.37 -11.66 -10.33
N GLY A 218 -12.33 -10.92 -10.73
CA GLY A 218 -12.31 -10.20 -11.99
C GLY A 218 -11.14 -9.22 -12.10
N PHE A 219 -10.86 -8.82 -13.33
CA PHE A 219 -9.80 -7.85 -13.64
C PHE A 219 -10.36 -6.43 -13.55
N LYS A 220 -10.00 -5.71 -12.51
CA LYS A 220 -10.32 -4.29 -12.39
C LYS A 220 -9.56 -3.51 -13.46
N THR A 221 -10.25 -2.82 -14.34
CA THR A 221 -9.62 -2.01 -15.40
C THR A 221 -9.64 -0.55 -15.08
N LYS A 222 -10.75 -0.05 -14.52
CA LYS A 222 -10.86 1.33 -14.04
C LYS A 222 -11.44 1.37 -12.63
N ILE A 223 -10.94 2.30 -11.86
CA ILE A 223 -11.33 2.52 -10.47
C ILE A 223 -11.78 3.97 -10.32
N VAL A 224 -12.93 4.15 -9.67
CA VAL A 224 -13.43 5.46 -9.28
C VAL A 224 -13.15 5.65 -7.79
N ILE A 225 -12.42 6.70 -7.46
CA ILE A 225 -12.03 7.02 -6.08
C ILE A 225 -12.55 8.40 -5.74
N LYS A 226 -13.10 8.55 -4.54
CA LYS A 226 -13.51 9.88 -4.05
C LYS A 226 -12.31 10.78 -3.83
N LEU A 227 -12.51 12.09 -4.01
CA LEU A 227 -11.53 13.12 -3.75
C LEU A 227 -11.88 13.89 -2.48
N ILE A 228 -10.86 14.48 -1.88
CA ILE A 228 -10.96 15.51 -0.84
C ILE A 228 -9.99 16.64 -1.16
N PRO A 229 -10.21 17.85 -0.65
CA PRO A 229 -9.21 18.91 -0.69
C PRO A 229 -7.89 18.45 -0.06
N PHE A 230 -6.77 18.93 -0.58
CA PHE A 230 -5.49 18.74 0.09
C PHE A 230 -5.51 19.50 1.42
N PRO A 231 -5.04 18.94 2.54
CA PRO A 231 -5.10 19.62 3.83
C PRO A 231 -4.28 20.91 3.82
N GLU A 232 -4.88 22.00 4.27
CA GLU A 232 -4.21 23.30 4.33
C GLU A 232 -3.12 23.31 5.41
N PHE A 233 -3.40 22.64 6.52
CA PHE A 233 -2.47 22.50 7.64
C PHE A 233 -2.23 21.05 8.00
N THR A 234 -0.99 20.71 8.31
CA THR A 234 -0.59 19.39 8.81
C THR A 234 0.42 19.58 9.94
N ASP A 235 0.25 18.86 11.03
CA ASP A 235 1.22 18.83 12.12
C ASP A 235 1.46 17.41 12.64
N PHE A 236 2.51 17.25 13.44
CA PHE A 236 3.10 15.96 13.75
C PHE A 236 3.42 15.84 15.24
N LEU A 237 3.19 14.66 15.77
CA LEU A 237 3.56 14.29 17.15
C LEU A 237 4.28 12.95 17.12
N SER A 238 5.22 12.78 18.03
CA SER A 238 5.86 11.50 18.29
C SER A 238 6.00 11.28 19.79
N PHE A 239 5.85 10.03 20.23
CA PHE A 239 5.95 9.65 21.63
C PHE A 239 6.77 8.36 21.76
N SER A 240 7.54 8.28 22.85
CA SER A 240 8.22 7.06 23.27
C SER A 240 7.44 6.34 24.36
N PHE A 241 7.56 5.02 24.40
CA PHE A 241 6.97 4.15 25.42
C PHE A 241 7.94 3.08 25.83
N LYS A 242 7.90 2.69 27.10
CA LYS A 242 8.71 1.58 27.63
C LYS A 242 8.05 0.21 27.46
N ASP A 243 6.75 0.18 27.16
CA ASP A 243 5.90 -1.02 27.17
C ASP A 243 4.95 -1.04 25.97
N TYR A 244 4.86 -2.19 25.29
CA TYR A 244 3.97 -2.38 24.16
C TYR A 244 2.47 -2.29 24.49
N LYS A 245 2.08 -2.54 25.76
CA LYS A 245 0.68 -2.43 26.20
C LYS A 245 0.24 -0.99 26.26
N ASN A 246 1.15 -0.09 26.66
CA ASN A 246 0.89 1.34 26.76
C ASN A 246 0.78 1.99 25.37
N ILE A 247 1.68 1.67 24.44
CA ILE A 247 1.56 2.17 23.06
C ILE A 247 0.28 1.68 22.40
N ALA A 248 -0.09 0.40 22.54
CA ALA A 248 -1.33 -0.14 21.99
C ALA A 248 -2.59 0.54 22.58
N SER A 249 -2.55 0.85 23.90
CA SER A 249 -3.63 1.61 24.55
C SER A 249 -3.77 3.00 23.99
N SER A 250 -2.65 3.72 23.90
CA SER A 250 -2.59 5.10 23.40
C SER A 250 -3.07 5.19 21.96
N MET A 251 -2.52 4.36 21.06
CA MET A 251 -2.93 4.31 19.66
C MET A 251 -4.43 3.99 19.51
N SER A 252 -4.93 3.02 20.27
CA SER A 252 -6.35 2.68 20.26
C SER A 252 -7.26 3.83 20.73
N LYS A 253 -6.82 4.61 21.72
CA LYS A 253 -7.59 5.77 22.21
C LYS A 253 -7.55 6.93 21.22
N VAL A 254 -6.39 7.22 20.62
CA VAL A 254 -6.22 8.26 19.58
C VAL A 254 -7.06 7.92 18.35
N SER A 255 -7.03 6.67 17.91
CA SER A 255 -7.84 6.20 16.77
C SER A 255 -9.34 6.39 17.02
N ARG A 256 -9.84 5.97 18.19
CA ARG A 256 -11.27 6.15 18.54
C ARG A 256 -11.68 7.62 18.65
N ALA A 257 -10.75 8.52 18.91
CA ALA A 257 -11.03 9.95 18.92
C ALA A 257 -11.18 10.54 17.50
N GLY A 258 -10.77 9.82 16.44
CA GLY A 258 -10.96 10.21 15.03
C GLY A 258 -10.17 11.45 14.63
N ILE A 259 -8.99 11.69 15.24
CA ILE A 259 -8.23 12.93 15.09
C ILE A 259 -6.90 12.77 14.33
N ALA A 260 -6.47 11.55 14.08
CA ALA A 260 -5.18 11.27 13.45
C ALA A 260 -5.38 10.78 12.01
N ALA A 261 -4.88 11.53 11.04
CA ALA A 261 -4.84 11.12 9.64
C ALA A 261 -3.99 9.85 9.46
N GLU A 262 -2.84 9.79 10.13
CA GLU A 262 -2.04 8.60 10.35
C GLU A 262 -1.73 8.45 11.84
N CYS A 263 -1.85 7.22 12.35
CA CYS A 263 -1.37 6.83 13.68
C CYS A 263 -0.70 5.47 13.55
N PHE A 264 0.63 5.45 13.65
CA PHE A 264 1.45 4.26 13.50
C PHE A 264 2.55 4.18 14.57
N GLY A 265 3.12 3.01 14.74
CA GLY A 265 4.16 2.79 15.74
C GLY A 265 5.14 1.70 15.32
N PHE A 266 6.32 1.74 15.93
CA PHE A 266 7.39 0.76 15.72
C PHE A 266 7.82 0.16 17.04
N ASP A 267 8.17 -1.12 16.98
CA ASP A 267 8.92 -1.80 18.03
C ASP A 267 10.41 -1.40 18.00
N PRO A 268 11.20 -1.75 19.02
CA PRO A 268 12.61 -1.39 19.10
C PRO A 268 13.44 -1.87 17.92
N TYR A 269 13.16 -3.08 17.42
CA TYR A 269 13.93 -3.67 16.34
C TYR A 269 13.68 -2.94 15.01
N LEU A 270 12.43 -2.81 14.61
CA LEU A 270 12.07 -2.15 13.34
C LEU A 270 12.49 -0.68 13.34
N GLN A 271 12.38 0.00 14.49
CA GLN A 271 12.89 1.36 14.66
C GLN A 271 14.40 1.41 14.43
N GLY A 272 15.17 0.50 15.04
CA GLY A 272 16.62 0.38 14.87
C GLY A 272 17.01 0.16 13.40
N GLN A 273 16.31 -0.70 12.68
CA GLN A 273 16.55 -0.95 11.25
C GLN A 273 16.30 0.29 10.39
N ARG A 274 15.25 1.06 10.67
CA ARG A 274 14.98 2.30 9.93
C ARG A 274 16.03 3.37 10.17
N LEU A 275 16.63 3.43 11.35
CA LEU A 275 17.69 4.39 11.68
C LEU A 275 19.05 4.04 11.05
N LYS A 276 19.32 2.75 10.81
CA LYS A 276 20.57 2.29 10.17
C LYS A 276 20.64 2.63 8.68
N ARG A 277 19.53 2.92 8.02
CA ARG A 277 19.48 3.17 6.58
C ARG A 277 20.05 4.55 6.22
N GLU A 278 20.99 4.59 5.29
CA GLU A 278 21.53 5.83 4.73
C GLU A 278 20.50 6.68 3.96
N GLY A 279 19.39 6.06 3.51
CA GLY A 279 18.30 6.73 2.80
C GLY A 279 17.66 7.85 3.60
N LEU A 280 17.53 7.71 4.93
CA LEU A 280 16.95 8.74 5.78
C LEU A 280 17.73 10.07 5.71
N LEU A 281 19.06 10.02 5.56
CA LEU A 281 19.91 11.22 5.42
C LEU A 281 19.82 11.85 4.01
N LYS A 282 19.59 11.04 2.97
CA LYS A 282 19.32 11.56 1.61
C LYS A 282 17.96 12.23 1.54
N ASP A 283 16.97 11.67 2.20
CA ASP A 283 15.62 12.22 2.29
C ASP A 283 15.58 13.53 3.06
N LEU A 284 16.39 13.66 4.12
CA LEU A 284 16.61 14.92 4.83
C LEU A 284 17.26 16.02 3.97
N LYS A 285 18.21 15.64 3.09
CA LYS A 285 18.80 16.59 2.12
C LYS A 285 17.78 17.00 1.04
N SER A 286 16.87 16.11 0.66
CA SER A 286 15.77 16.41 -0.27
C SER A 286 14.75 17.35 0.36
N LEU A 287 14.45 17.21 1.66
CA LEU A 287 13.62 18.15 2.43
C LEU A 287 14.22 19.57 2.49
N ALA A 288 15.53 19.68 2.66
CA ALA A 288 16.23 20.95 2.61
C ALA A 288 16.14 21.63 1.22
N ASN A 289 16.01 20.85 0.16
CA ASN A 289 15.81 21.37 -1.20
C ASN A 289 14.35 21.77 -1.47
N VAL A 290 13.37 21.10 -0.87
CA VAL A 290 11.93 21.46 -0.96
C VAL A 290 11.62 22.70 -0.12
N ALA A 291 12.27 22.87 1.04
CA ALA A 291 12.17 24.06 1.90
C ALA A 291 12.67 25.34 1.22
N LYS A 292 13.44 25.25 0.12
CA LYS A 292 13.89 26.40 -0.66
C LYS A 292 12.79 27.09 -1.49
N SER A 293 11.59 26.55 -1.55
CA SER A 293 10.47 27.07 -2.33
C SER A 293 9.37 27.79 -1.52
N GLY A 294 9.54 28.01 -0.20
CA GLY A 294 8.54 28.67 0.68
C GLY A 294 9.10 29.74 1.58
N GLU A 295 8.25 30.67 2.01
CA GLU A 295 8.60 31.89 2.78
C GLU A 295 9.23 31.70 4.17
N SER A 296 9.55 30.49 4.61
CA SER A 296 10.26 30.21 5.86
C SER A 296 11.52 29.34 5.69
N VAL A 297 12.32 29.65 4.69
CA VAL A 297 13.57 28.93 4.33
C VAL A 297 14.52 28.77 5.54
N LEU A 298 14.59 29.76 6.43
CA LEU A 298 15.48 29.73 7.60
C LEU A 298 14.97 28.82 8.72
N ALA A 299 13.66 28.70 8.91
CA ALA A 299 13.07 27.79 9.90
C ALA A 299 13.19 26.32 9.41
N GLY A 300 12.88 26.07 8.14
CA GLY A 300 13.01 24.75 7.55
C GLY A 300 14.45 24.21 7.48
N LEU A 301 15.46 25.10 7.27
CA LEU A 301 16.88 24.74 7.31
C LEU A 301 17.38 24.46 8.74
N LYS A 302 16.91 25.19 9.76
CA LYS A 302 17.22 24.92 11.18
C LYS A 302 16.60 23.60 11.61
N ASP A 303 15.36 23.32 11.22
CA ASP A 303 14.67 22.07 11.54
C ASP A 303 15.31 20.88 10.81
N ALA A 304 15.67 21.00 9.53
CA ALA A 304 16.37 19.94 8.80
C ALA A 304 17.78 19.66 9.36
N ALA A 305 18.53 20.69 9.75
CA ALA A 305 19.84 20.53 10.38
C ALA A 305 19.72 19.92 11.80
N ARG A 306 18.71 20.32 12.56
CA ARG A 306 18.42 19.77 13.88
C ARG A 306 18.02 18.28 13.79
N VAL A 307 17.18 17.92 12.84
CA VAL A 307 16.76 16.54 12.54
C VAL A 307 17.96 15.67 12.09
N ALA A 308 18.88 16.22 11.28
CA ALA A 308 20.06 15.49 10.82
C ALA A 308 21.06 15.18 11.95
N VAL A 309 21.21 16.11 12.90
CA VAL A 309 22.18 15.99 14.01
C VAL A 309 21.58 15.24 15.19
N THR A 310 20.31 15.50 15.53
CA THR A 310 19.63 14.92 16.70
C THR A 310 18.94 13.60 16.41
N GLY A 311 18.50 13.35 15.16
CA GLY A 311 17.68 12.18 14.81
C GLY A 311 18.31 10.82 15.17
N ARG A 312 19.63 10.66 15.05
CA ARG A 312 20.32 9.41 15.42
C ARG A 312 20.49 9.22 16.94
N SER A 313 20.60 10.29 17.70
CA SER A 313 20.85 10.20 19.15
C SER A 313 19.56 10.09 19.97
N ILE A 314 18.46 10.70 19.50
CA ILE A 314 17.18 10.71 20.21
C ILE A 314 16.50 9.33 20.22
N PHE A 315 16.69 8.53 19.15
CA PHE A 315 16.04 7.23 19.05
C PHE A 315 16.83 6.05 19.62
N LYS A 316 18.09 6.26 20.04
CA LYS A 316 18.94 5.18 20.57
C LYS A 316 18.39 4.51 21.82
N ASP A 317 17.60 5.24 22.61
CA ASP A 317 17.06 4.80 23.90
C ASP A 317 15.53 4.74 23.91
N VAL A 318 14.88 4.77 22.74
CA VAL A 318 13.41 4.71 22.60
C VAL A 318 13.00 3.26 22.31
N PRO A 319 12.40 2.54 23.28
CA PRO A 319 12.01 1.13 23.05
C PRO A 319 10.88 1.02 22.03
N TYR A 320 9.79 1.74 22.22
CA TYR A 320 8.63 1.77 21.31
C TYR A 320 8.32 3.20 20.92
N SER A 321 8.03 3.46 19.66
CA SER A 321 7.65 4.79 19.20
C SER A 321 6.27 4.82 18.56
N MET A 322 5.49 5.84 18.90
CA MET A 322 4.20 6.16 18.29
C MET A 322 4.30 7.47 17.54
N HIS A 323 3.76 7.50 16.34
CA HIS A 323 3.78 8.68 15.47
C HIS A 323 2.36 9.01 15.05
N VAL A 324 2.02 10.29 15.10
CA VAL A 324 0.69 10.81 14.78
C VAL A 324 0.83 11.94 13.78
N VAL A 325 0.05 11.90 12.72
CA VAL A 325 -0.12 13.00 11.77
C VAL A 325 -1.53 13.54 11.91
N VAL A 326 -1.65 14.85 12.04
CA VAL A 326 -2.93 15.55 12.15
C VAL A 326 -3.08 16.48 10.95
N ASP A 327 -4.14 16.30 10.17
CA ASP A 327 -4.53 17.18 9.09
C ASP A 327 -5.70 18.08 9.54
N GLY A 328 -5.75 19.30 9.05
CA GLY A 328 -6.83 20.25 9.37
C GLY A 328 -6.96 21.39 8.37
N ASP A 329 -8.06 22.12 8.49
CA ASP A 329 -8.44 23.28 7.68
C ASP A 329 -8.04 24.62 8.29
N SER A 330 -7.60 24.62 9.57
CA SER A 330 -7.20 25.83 10.29
C SER A 330 -6.15 25.51 11.35
N LYS A 331 -5.34 26.49 11.72
CA LYS A 331 -4.36 26.39 12.82
C LYS A 331 -5.04 26.05 14.14
N SER A 332 -6.25 26.53 14.38
CA SER A 332 -6.99 26.29 15.62
C SER A 332 -7.49 24.84 15.68
N SER A 333 -7.93 24.25 14.57
CA SER A 333 -8.35 22.85 14.51
C SER A 333 -7.18 21.91 14.75
N ILE A 334 -6.02 22.18 14.14
CA ILE A 334 -4.76 21.46 14.38
C ILE A 334 -4.36 21.54 15.87
N GLN A 335 -4.32 22.74 16.44
CA GLN A 335 -3.93 22.92 17.84
C GLN A 335 -4.85 22.15 18.80
N SER A 336 -6.17 22.20 18.58
CA SER A 336 -7.13 21.42 19.36
C SER A 336 -6.90 19.92 19.24
N SER A 337 -6.59 19.42 18.05
CA SER A 337 -6.30 18.01 17.84
C SER A 337 -5.00 17.56 18.51
N ILE A 338 -3.95 18.36 18.45
CA ILE A 338 -2.67 18.14 19.13
C ILE A 338 -2.86 18.05 20.63
N GLU A 339 -3.61 18.99 21.22
CA GLU A 339 -3.90 18.99 22.66
C GLU A 339 -4.71 17.75 23.07
N LYS A 340 -5.65 17.30 22.27
CA LYS A 340 -6.40 16.04 22.49
C LYS A 340 -5.47 14.82 22.43
N VAL A 341 -4.54 14.76 21.46
CA VAL A 341 -3.56 13.66 21.38
C VAL A 341 -2.71 13.63 22.65
N ARG A 342 -2.16 14.77 23.08
CA ARG A 342 -1.38 14.88 24.33
C ARG A 342 -2.18 14.45 25.57
N ALA A 343 -3.42 14.91 25.67
CA ALA A 343 -4.31 14.55 26.76
C ALA A 343 -4.64 13.04 26.83
N ILE A 344 -4.58 12.35 25.69
CA ILE A 344 -4.77 10.89 25.61
C ILE A 344 -3.48 10.15 25.93
N VAL A 345 -2.35 10.58 25.37
CA VAL A 345 -1.10 9.79 25.34
C VAL A 345 -0.27 9.95 26.60
N ILE A 346 -0.17 11.16 27.17
CA ILE A 346 0.63 11.41 28.37
C ILE A 346 0.16 10.58 29.58
N PRO A 347 -1.14 10.46 29.87
CA PRO A 347 -1.61 9.59 30.96
C PRO A 347 -1.36 8.08 30.76
N GLU A 348 -1.07 7.66 29.54
CA GLU A 348 -0.70 6.28 29.19
C GLU A 348 0.84 6.07 29.25
N ASN A 349 1.57 6.94 29.92
CA ASN A 349 3.05 6.95 30.04
C ASN A 349 3.78 7.15 28.69
N GLY A 350 3.19 7.85 27.74
CA GLY A 350 3.87 8.32 26.54
C GLY A 350 4.68 9.58 26.84
N GLU A 351 5.97 9.56 26.52
CA GLU A 351 6.87 10.70 26.60
C GLU A 351 7.01 11.33 25.22
N GLU A 352 6.68 12.63 25.08
CA GLU A 352 6.76 13.32 23.78
C GLU A 352 8.21 13.46 23.32
N ILE A 353 8.48 13.10 22.07
CA ILE A 353 9.79 13.17 21.41
C ILE A 353 9.70 13.95 20.10
N GLU A 354 10.84 14.32 19.52
CA GLU A 354 10.89 15.04 18.24
C GLU A 354 10.20 14.27 17.10
N PRO A 355 9.19 14.84 16.39
CA PRO A 355 8.41 14.16 15.36
C PRO A 355 9.09 14.15 13.99
N SER A 356 10.39 13.89 13.93
CA SER A 356 11.16 13.88 12.68
C SER A 356 10.71 12.81 11.71
N LEU A 357 10.39 11.62 12.21
CA LEU A 357 10.03 10.48 11.37
C LEU A 357 8.71 10.69 10.60
N PRO A 358 7.58 11.06 11.24
CA PRO A 358 6.35 11.31 10.49
C PRO A 358 6.46 12.52 9.56
N LYS A 359 7.27 13.55 9.89
CA LYS A 359 7.55 14.68 8.98
C LYS A 359 8.23 14.19 7.69
N ILE A 360 9.27 13.36 7.81
CA ILE A 360 9.99 12.79 6.66
C ILE A 360 9.07 11.90 5.81
N MET A 361 8.33 11.01 6.46
CA MET A 361 7.42 10.10 5.77
C MET A 361 6.31 10.84 5.04
N ARG A 362 5.78 11.92 5.61
CA ARG A 362 4.73 12.72 4.97
C ARG A 362 5.27 13.58 3.82
N ALA A 363 6.50 14.07 3.90
CA ALA A 363 7.14 14.84 2.84
C ALA A 363 7.47 13.98 1.62
N ASN A 364 7.87 12.72 1.84
CA ASN A 364 8.17 11.73 0.80
C ASN A 364 7.39 10.43 1.07
N PRO A 365 6.09 10.40 0.77
CA PRO A 365 5.24 9.27 1.17
C PRO A 365 5.63 7.95 0.49
N PHE A 366 6.26 8.00 -0.69
CA PHE A 366 6.57 6.82 -1.47
C PHE A 366 8.08 6.62 -1.58
N SER A 367 8.57 5.62 -0.88
CA SER A 367 10.00 5.28 -0.85
C SER A 367 10.38 4.33 -1.98
N PRO A 368 11.64 4.38 -2.49
CA PRO A 368 12.15 3.37 -3.40
C PRO A 368 12.05 1.95 -2.81
N PRO A 369 11.86 0.89 -3.63
CA PRO A 369 11.72 -0.49 -3.15
C PRO A 369 12.89 -0.99 -2.30
N ASN A 370 14.11 -0.54 -2.60
CA ASN A 370 15.29 -0.86 -1.80
C ASN A 370 15.23 -0.29 -0.37
N SER A 371 14.33 0.65 -0.09
CA SER A 371 14.06 1.12 1.26
C SER A 371 13.36 0.08 2.13
N MET A 372 12.79 -0.97 1.51
CA MET A 372 12.13 -2.09 2.16
C MET A 372 13.09 -3.27 2.43
N LEU A 373 14.30 -3.25 1.86
CA LEU A 373 15.34 -4.22 2.16
C LEU A 373 16.12 -3.79 3.40
N GLY A 374 16.70 -4.74 4.13
CA GLY A 374 17.62 -4.45 5.21
C GLY A 374 18.92 -3.81 4.70
N PRO A 375 19.77 -3.26 5.61
CA PRO A 375 20.99 -2.56 5.23
C PRO A 375 22.02 -3.44 4.50
N ASN A 376 22.00 -4.76 4.74
CA ASN A 376 22.88 -5.73 4.08
C ASN A 376 22.14 -6.53 2.98
N GLY A 377 20.96 -6.07 2.55
CA GLY A 377 20.13 -6.77 1.56
C GLY A 377 19.19 -7.82 2.17
N GLU A 378 19.01 -7.80 3.50
CA GLU A 378 18.06 -8.69 4.15
C GLU A 378 16.65 -8.51 3.58
N ARG A 379 15.97 -9.62 3.36
CA ARG A 379 14.54 -9.61 2.96
C ARG A 379 13.70 -9.01 4.07
N TRP A 380 12.70 -8.27 3.70
CA TRP A 380 11.65 -7.79 4.58
C TRP A 380 10.31 -8.41 4.16
N VAL A 381 9.77 -9.27 5.01
CA VAL A 381 8.49 -9.94 4.76
C VAL A 381 7.52 -9.62 5.90
N PRO A 382 6.52 -8.78 5.67
CA PRO A 382 5.48 -8.49 6.64
C PRO A 382 4.35 -9.52 6.57
N ILE A 383 3.81 -9.85 7.74
CA ILE A 383 2.54 -10.59 7.89
C ILE A 383 1.68 -9.78 8.83
N HIS A 384 0.49 -9.38 8.44
CA HIS A 384 -0.33 -8.52 9.28
C HIS A 384 -1.68 -9.11 9.65
N ALA A 385 -2.19 -8.67 10.79
CA ALA A 385 -3.54 -8.92 11.25
C ALA A 385 -4.21 -7.61 11.65
N ILE A 386 -5.47 -7.46 11.26
CA ILE A 386 -6.32 -6.35 11.67
C ILE A 386 -7.32 -6.89 12.69
N VAL A 387 -7.36 -6.25 13.86
CA VAL A 387 -8.23 -6.65 14.98
C VAL A 387 -9.00 -5.44 15.52
N PRO A 388 -10.13 -5.65 16.21
CA PRO A 388 -10.76 -4.55 16.92
C PRO A 388 -9.87 -4.07 18.09
N HIS A 389 -9.98 -2.80 18.45
CA HIS A 389 -9.16 -2.17 19.49
C HIS A 389 -9.14 -2.95 20.82
N SER A 390 -10.25 -3.60 21.19
CA SER A 390 -10.36 -4.42 22.40
C SER A 390 -9.42 -5.64 22.38
N ARG A 391 -8.93 -6.05 21.24
CA ARG A 391 -8.03 -7.20 21.05
C ARG A 391 -6.58 -6.82 20.82
N ALA A 392 -6.27 -5.53 20.60
CA ALA A 392 -4.91 -5.06 20.26
C ALA A 392 -3.84 -5.54 21.27
N LYS A 393 -4.06 -5.30 22.56
CA LYS A 393 -3.12 -5.73 23.62
C LYS A 393 -2.94 -7.25 23.66
N LYS A 394 -4.02 -8.00 23.52
CA LYS A 394 -3.96 -9.48 23.54
C LYS A 394 -3.25 -10.03 22.32
N LEU A 395 -3.45 -9.44 21.14
CA LEU A 395 -2.72 -9.85 19.93
C LEU A 395 -1.21 -9.62 20.10
N LEU A 396 -0.80 -8.45 20.60
CA LEU A 396 0.63 -8.19 20.86
C LEU A 396 1.23 -9.17 21.87
N GLU A 397 0.50 -9.47 22.94
CA GLU A 397 0.94 -10.48 23.92
C GLU A 397 1.13 -11.86 23.25
N VAL A 398 0.21 -12.28 22.38
CA VAL A 398 0.33 -13.52 21.63
C VAL A 398 1.53 -13.50 20.69
N VAL A 399 1.77 -12.39 20.00
CA VAL A 399 2.92 -12.22 19.10
C VAL A 399 4.23 -12.33 19.89
N HIS A 400 4.36 -11.62 21.01
CA HIS A 400 5.55 -11.71 21.87
C HIS A 400 5.80 -13.14 22.37
N ASN A 401 4.79 -13.76 22.99
CA ASN A 401 4.92 -15.13 23.51
C ASN A 401 5.31 -16.12 22.42
N PHE A 402 4.72 -15.99 21.21
CA PHE A 402 5.05 -16.87 20.09
C PHE A 402 6.54 -16.77 19.69
N PHE A 403 7.06 -15.56 19.60
CA PHE A 403 8.46 -15.35 19.21
C PHE A 403 9.42 -15.69 20.34
N ASP A 404 9.06 -15.46 21.60
CA ASP A 404 9.83 -15.89 22.76
C ASP A 404 9.97 -17.43 22.79
N GLU A 405 8.91 -18.16 22.43
CA GLU A 405 8.95 -19.63 22.29
C GLU A 405 9.76 -20.13 21.09
N LYS A 406 10.08 -19.26 20.12
CA LYS A 406 10.78 -19.61 18.86
C LYS A 406 12.20 -19.04 18.77
N VAL A 407 12.74 -18.50 19.85
CA VAL A 407 14.08 -17.88 19.85
C VAL A 407 15.14 -18.78 19.25
N ASP A 408 15.23 -20.04 19.69
CA ASP A 408 16.23 -21.00 19.19
C ASP A 408 16.11 -21.21 17.66
N LEU A 409 14.88 -21.32 17.14
CA LEU A 409 14.61 -21.50 15.71
C LEU A 409 14.99 -20.25 14.91
N LEU A 410 14.69 -19.07 15.44
CA LEU A 410 15.03 -17.80 14.80
C LEU A 410 16.55 -17.60 14.74
N GLU A 411 17.26 -17.95 15.83
CA GLU A 411 18.72 -17.87 15.89
C GLU A 411 19.38 -18.89 14.94
N GLU A 412 18.89 -20.15 14.89
CA GLU A 412 19.36 -21.19 13.99
C GLU A 412 19.30 -20.73 12.52
N HIS A 413 18.21 -20.07 12.12
CA HIS A 413 17.99 -19.62 10.76
C HIS A 413 18.42 -18.17 10.51
N LYS A 414 19.00 -17.48 11.52
CA LYS A 414 19.40 -16.07 11.45
C LYS A 414 18.26 -15.16 11.00
N ILE A 415 17.05 -15.42 11.49
CA ILE A 415 15.87 -14.61 11.24
C ILE A 415 15.71 -13.63 12.37
N GLU A 416 15.67 -12.36 12.03
CA GLU A 416 15.33 -11.29 12.96
C GLU A 416 13.88 -10.84 12.71
N TRP A 417 13.23 -10.27 13.71
CA TRP A 417 11.87 -9.81 13.62
C TRP A 417 11.61 -8.54 14.42
N GLY A 418 10.62 -7.82 14.01
CA GLY A 418 10.06 -6.67 14.69
C GLY A 418 8.63 -6.49 14.22
N TYR A 419 7.96 -5.40 14.60
CA TYR A 419 6.62 -5.15 14.10
C TYR A 419 6.28 -3.67 13.93
N LEU A 420 5.42 -3.43 12.94
CA LEU A 420 4.75 -2.17 12.74
C LEU A 420 3.34 -2.25 13.34
N LEU A 421 2.92 -1.15 13.95
CA LEU A 421 1.55 -0.92 14.42
C LEU A 421 0.91 0.18 13.59
N ALA A 422 -0.37 0.05 13.28
CA ALA A 422 -1.14 1.12 12.65
C ALA A 422 -2.61 1.09 13.10
N THR A 423 -3.30 2.20 12.90
CA THR A 423 -4.75 2.27 13.12
C THR A 423 -5.50 2.49 11.83
N ILE A 424 -6.73 1.95 11.75
CA ILE A 424 -7.57 2.01 10.56
C ILE A 424 -8.91 2.58 10.98
N SER A 425 -9.20 3.80 10.53
CA SER A 425 -10.33 4.60 11.00
C SER A 425 -10.43 4.58 12.54
N ASN A 426 -11.61 4.55 13.11
CA ASN A 426 -11.82 4.46 14.57
C ASN A 426 -12.12 3.04 15.08
N GLN A 427 -11.96 2.01 14.25
CA GLN A 427 -12.40 0.63 14.53
C GLN A 427 -11.28 -0.40 14.53
N GLY A 428 -10.28 -0.24 13.65
CA GLY A 428 -9.27 -1.23 13.39
C GLY A 428 -7.91 -0.91 14.03
N PHE A 429 -7.25 -1.96 14.52
CA PHE A 429 -5.87 -1.92 14.97
C PHE A 429 -5.10 -2.99 14.21
N LEU A 430 -4.02 -2.57 13.54
CA LEU A 430 -3.15 -3.46 12.81
C LEU A 430 -1.89 -3.76 13.64
N VAL A 431 -1.53 -5.04 13.67
CA VAL A 431 -0.22 -5.53 14.10
C VAL A 431 0.42 -6.25 12.93
N GLU A 432 1.58 -5.81 12.52
CA GLU A 432 2.32 -6.35 11.37
C GLU A 432 3.72 -6.81 11.80
N PRO A 433 3.88 -8.07 12.26
CA PRO A 433 5.20 -8.69 12.37
C PRO A 433 5.93 -8.65 11.03
N VAL A 434 7.20 -8.26 11.07
CA VAL A 434 8.08 -8.15 9.91
C VAL A 434 9.30 -9.01 10.17
N PHE A 435 9.61 -9.88 9.24
CA PHE A 435 10.74 -10.79 9.30
C PHE A 435 11.88 -10.28 8.42
N PHE A 436 13.09 -10.44 8.91
CA PHE A 436 14.33 -10.10 8.22
C PHE A 436 15.27 -11.29 8.19
N TRP A 437 15.79 -11.63 7.03
CA TRP A 437 16.85 -12.62 6.87
C TRP A 437 17.70 -12.31 5.64
N GLU A 438 18.97 -12.73 5.65
CA GLU A 438 19.80 -12.67 4.45
C GLU A 438 19.37 -13.76 3.46
N ASP A 439 19.12 -13.38 2.23
CA ASP A 439 18.75 -14.32 1.17
C ASP A 439 20.01 -14.73 0.40
N SER A 440 20.35 -16.02 0.47
CA SER A 440 21.53 -16.59 -0.20
C SER A 440 21.47 -16.58 -1.73
N ARG A 441 20.36 -16.16 -2.31
CA ARG A 441 20.17 -16.04 -3.77
C ARG A 441 20.70 -14.75 -4.37
N PHE A 442 21.18 -13.84 -3.54
CA PHE A 442 21.70 -12.52 -3.94
C PHE A 442 23.10 -12.26 -3.40
#